data_ddab4f3c097e1ff51981b7749badb3ed
#
_entry.id   ddab4f3c097e1ff51981b7749badb3ed
#
_cell.length_a   1.000
_cell.length_b   1.000
_cell.length_c   1.000
_cell.angle_alpha   90.00
_cell.angle_beta   90.00
_cell.angle_gamma   90.00
#
_symmetry.space_group_name_H-M   'P 1'
#
loop_
_entity.id
_entity.type
_entity.pdbx_description
1 polymer ?
#
loop_
_entity_poly.entity_id
_entity_poly.type
_entity_poly.pdbx_seq_one_letter_code
_entity_poly.pdbx_strand_id
1 'polypeptide(L)'
;MDDKFYEDLSRLINGAFDATFGRNITPKEKEKPMVTIKNEELIRQYAPAAFATEPEEGRVSGRYSFLPTTEILSILQDEGWTAWKAQQVNARKWSKDHAKHIIRLKHEDMNTEAFGVGDSFPEMLLINAHNGLGGYTLQGGIFRMICSNGMVISEADFGKIHIRHIGFEAKHVQEASRELIMNSSRIAEKIDNWQQTELSERSRKDFFADAAKLRWENPDDGLILDVATPRREADKGNDLWRTFNVAQENLLRGGFRNGTTRRMVRPISNIQKDVNLNQQLWELASTYSEGLALN
;
A
#
# COMPACT_ATOMS: atom_id res chain seq x y z
N MET A 1 -18.84 -20.76 3.29
CA MET A 1 -19.43 -19.59 2.59
C MET A 1 -19.49 -19.95 1.12
N ASP A 2 -20.63 -19.75 0.49
CA ASP A 2 -21.11 -20.53 -0.65
C ASP A 2 -20.50 -20.04 -1.97
N ASP A 3 -19.94 -20.93 -2.81
CA ASP A 3 -19.42 -20.63 -4.16
C ASP A 3 -20.42 -19.82 -5.01
N LYS A 4 -21.70 -19.96 -4.70
CA LYS A 4 -22.81 -19.24 -5.32
C LYS A 4 -22.77 -17.72 -5.05
N PHE A 5 -22.29 -17.30 -3.88
CA PHE A 5 -22.13 -15.87 -3.55
C PHE A 5 -21.09 -15.22 -4.45
N TYR A 6 -19.98 -15.91 -4.72
CA TYR A 6 -18.92 -15.40 -5.59
C TYR A 6 -19.30 -15.40 -7.08
N GLU A 7 -20.11 -16.39 -7.52
CA GLU A 7 -20.67 -16.39 -8.87
C GLU A 7 -21.67 -15.25 -9.08
N ASP A 8 -22.53 -14.98 -8.10
CA ASP A 8 -23.54 -13.92 -8.19
C ASP A 8 -22.88 -12.53 -8.13
N LEU A 9 -21.85 -12.35 -7.30
CA LEU A 9 -21.06 -11.13 -7.22
C LEU A 9 -20.29 -10.88 -8.54
N SER A 10 -19.70 -11.92 -9.11
CA SER A 10 -19.02 -11.89 -10.41
C SER A 10 -19.98 -11.52 -11.56
N ARG A 11 -21.23 -12.03 -11.52
CA ARG A 11 -22.26 -11.70 -12.52
C ARG A 11 -22.76 -10.27 -12.37
N LEU A 12 -22.91 -9.75 -11.15
CA LEU A 12 -23.30 -8.38 -10.89
C LEU A 12 -22.22 -7.38 -11.39
N ILE A 13 -20.95 -7.68 -11.11
CA ILE A 13 -19.82 -6.85 -11.53
C ILE A 13 -19.68 -6.86 -13.06
N ASN A 14 -19.79 -8.03 -13.70
CA ASN A 14 -19.66 -8.15 -15.15
C ASN A 14 -20.89 -7.60 -15.88
N GLY A 15 -22.09 -7.77 -15.34
CA GLY A 15 -23.34 -7.26 -15.94
C GLY A 15 -23.48 -5.75 -15.92
N ALA A 16 -23.00 -5.10 -14.86
CA ALA A 16 -22.98 -3.63 -14.77
C ALA A 16 -21.95 -3.01 -15.76
N PHE A 17 -20.88 -3.75 -16.02
CA PHE A 17 -19.78 -3.30 -16.89
C PHE A 17 -20.13 -3.36 -18.39
N ASP A 18 -20.76 -4.43 -18.86
CA ASP A 18 -21.15 -4.59 -20.27
C ASP A 18 -22.21 -3.58 -20.70
N ALA A 19 -23.06 -3.13 -19.79
CA ALA A 19 -24.08 -2.12 -20.09
C ALA A 19 -23.52 -0.71 -20.30
N THR A 20 -22.34 -0.42 -19.75
CA THR A 20 -21.77 0.94 -19.75
C THR A 20 -20.72 1.15 -20.85
N PHE A 21 -20.04 0.11 -21.35
CA PHE A 21 -18.83 0.24 -22.17
C PHE A 21 -18.90 -0.39 -23.59
N GLY A 22 -20.04 -0.90 -24.03
CA GLY A 22 -20.22 -1.55 -25.33
C GLY A 22 -20.27 -0.61 -26.53
N ARG A 23 -19.50 0.48 -26.61
CA ARG A 23 -19.42 1.35 -27.80
C ARG A 23 -18.00 1.47 -28.35
N ASN A 24 -17.81 0.94 -29.57
CA ASN A 24 -16.64 1.16 -30.41
C ASN A 24 -16.37 2.66 -30.60
N ILE A 25 -15.25 3.16 -30.12
CA ILE A 25 -14.78 4.52 -30.36
C ILE A 25 -13.65 4.46 -31.38
N THR A 26 -13.94 4.92 -32.62
CA THR A 26 -12.92 5.25 -33.60
C THR A 26 -12.18 6.53 -33.23
N PRO A 27 -10.84 6.60 -33.41
CA PRO A 27 -10.08 7.76 -32.96
C PRO A 27 -10.28 8.95 -33.91
N LYS A 28 -11.00 9.97 -33.45
CA LYS A 28 -10.85 11.36 -33.93
C LYS A 28 -10.03 12.10 -32.88
N GLU A 29 -8.95 12.75 -33.32
CA GLU A 29 -8.23 13.72 -32.51
C GLU A 29 -9.21 14.76 -31.96
N LYS A 30 -9.62 14.59 -30.73
CA LYS A 30 -10.34 15.57 -29.94
C LYS A 30 -9.40 16.00 -28.83
N GLU A 31 -9.30 17.32 -28.62
CA GLU A 31 -8.72 17.87 -27.39
C GLU A 31 -9.20 17.01 -26.22
N LYS A 32 -8.27 16.35 -25.53
CA LYS A 32 -8.61 15.55 -24.36
C LYS A 32 -9.32 16.46 -23.37
N PRO A 33 -10.55 16.16 -22.93
CA PRO A 33 -11.19 16.95 -21.90
C PRO A 33 -10.27 17.00 -20.71
N MET A 34 -10.14 18.19 -20.09
CA MET A 34 -9.32 18.37 -18.89
C MET A 34 -9.93 17.50 -17.78
N VAL A 35 -9.29 16.36 -17.51
CA VAL A 35 -9.77 15.38 -16.52
C VAL A 35 -9.62 16.00 -15.15
N THR A 36 -10.74 16.23 -14.47
CA THR A 36 -10.73 16.70 -13.09
C THR A 36 -10.49 15.52 -12.16
N ILE A 37 -9.34 15.53 -11.46
CA ILE A 37 -8.97 14.50 -10.49
C ILE A 37 -9.54 14.89 -9.12
N LYS A 38 -10.30 13.98 -8.50
CA LYS A 38 -10.78 14.18 -7.12
C LYS A 38 -9.59 14.33 -6.17
N ASN A 39 -9.64 15.33 -5.27
CA ASN A 39 -8.58 15.68 -4.33
C ASN A 39 -7.26 16.10 -5.01
N GLU A 40 -7.34 16.74 -6.17
CA GLU A 40 -6.19 17.24 -6.93
C GLU A 40 -5.28 18.16 -6.09
N GLU A 41 -5.84 19.05 -5.29
CA GLU A 41 -5.08 19.97 -4.42
C GLU A 41 -4.19 19.22 -3.43
N LEU A 42 -4.70 18.14 -2.80
CA LEU A 42 -3.94 17.29 -1.90
C LEU A 42 -2.75 16.66 -2.64
N ILE A 43 -2.98 16.14 -3.86
CA ILE A 43 -1.91 15.50 -4.63
C ILE A 43 -0.87 16.55 -5.06
N ARG A 44 -1.29 17.72 -5.53
CA ARG A 44 -0.39 18.83 -5.91
C ARG A 44 0.47 19.29 -4.73
N GLN A 45 -0.09 19.34 -3.54
CA GLN A 45 0.62 19.77 -2.34
C GLN A 45 1.69 18.75 -1.91
N TYR A 46 1.40 17.45 -1.94
CA TYR A 46 2.25 16.41 -1.34
C TYR A 46 3.01 15.54 -2.34
N ALA A 47 2.58 15.50 -3.60
CA ALA A 47 3.21 14.75 -4.68
C ALA A 47 3.08 15.47 -6.03
N PRO A 48 3.60 16.71 -6.17
CA PRO A 48 3.51 17.49 -7.41
C PRO A 48 4.08 16.75 -8.63
N ALA A 49 5.06 15.86 -8.45
CA ALA A 49 5.61 15.02 -9.52
C ALA A 49 4.55 14.14 -10.24
N ALA A 50 3.39 13.89 -9.62
CA ALA A 50 2.29 13.17 -10.26
C ALA A 50 1.68 13.94 -11.46
N PHE A 51 1.91 15.25 -11.54
CA PHE A 51 1.40 16.11 -12.62
C PHE A 51 2.45 16.39 -13.71
N ALA A 52 3.57 15.68 -13.73
CA ALA A 52 4.51 15.76 -14.82
C ALA A 52 3.82 15.41 -16.15
N THR A 53 4.06 16.20 -17.19
CA THR A 53 3.51 16.05 -18.53
C THR A 53 4.51 15.42 -19.51
N GLU A 54 5.76 15.31 -19.08
CA GLU A 54 6.88 14.76 -19.84
C GLU A 54 7.86 14.07 -18.90
N PRO A 55 8.71 13.16 -19.38
CA PRO A 55 9.73 12.52 -18.55
C PRO A 55 10.88 13.47 -18.25
N GLU A 56 11.71 13.14 -17.26
CA GLU A 56 12.94 13.90 -16.97
C GLU A 56 13.90 13.81 -18.15
N GLU A 57 14.23 14.96 -18.74
CA GLU A 57 15.09 15.07 -19.92
C GLU A 57 16.47 14.44 -19.69
N GLY A 58 16.98 13.73 -20.70
CA GLY A 58 18.29 13.07 -20.66
C GLY A 58 18.36 11.84 -19.74
N ARG A 59 17.24 11.41 -19.12
CA ARG A 59 17.21 10.30 -18.16
C ARG A 59 16.53 9.05 -18.70
N VAL A 60 15.71 9.19 -19.71
CA VAL A 60 14.95 8.09 -20.29
C VAL A 60 15.51 7.70 -21.65
N SER A 61 15.44 6.42 -21.99
CA SER A 61 15.84 5.93 -23.31
C SER A 61 14.80 6.30 -24.38
N GLY A 62 15.20 6.31 -25.66
CA GLY A 62 14.26 6.52 -26.77
C GLY A 62 13.16 5.47 -26.91
N ARG A 63 13.20 4.38 -26.12
CA ARG A 63 12.14 3.36 -26.04
C ARG A 63 11.17 3.62 -24.87
N TYR A 64 11.42 4.63 -24.04
CA TYR A 64 10.57 4.97 -22.94
C TYR A 64 9.28 5.61 -23.45
N SER A 65 8.14 5.04 -23.12
CA SER A 65 6.84 5.62 -23.36
C SER A 65 6.37 6.34 -22.10
N PHE A 66 6.26 7.65 -22.17
CA PHE A 66 5.79 8.43 -21.03
C PHE A 66 4.29 8.16 -20.81
N LEU A 67 3.93 7.86 -19.58
CA LEU A 67 2.56 7.68 -19.15
C LEU A 67 2.32 8.61 -17.94
N PRO A 68 1.46 9.64 -18.07
CA PRO A 68 1.15 10.54 -16.97
C PRO A 68 0.50 9.80 -15.80
N THR A 69 0.88 10.12 -14.57
CA THR A 69 0.20 9.56 -13.37
C THR A 69 -1.27 9.99 -13.34
N THR A 70 -1.59 11.17 -13.84
CA THR A 70 -2.96 11.68 -13.95
C THR A 70 -3.85 10.81 -14.83
N GLU A 71 -3.32 10.15 -15.86
CA GLU A 71 -4.08 9.23 -16.70
C GLU A 71 -4.48 7.97 -15.92
N ILE A 72 -3.56 7.41 -15.13
CA ILE A 72 -3.87 6.28 -14.24
C ILE A 72 -4.87 6.67 -13.15
N LEU A 73 -4.70 7.85 -12.57
CA LEU A 73 -5.63 8.36 -11.56
C LEU A 73 -7.04 8.55 -12.12
N SER A 74 -7.15 9.01 -13.36
CA SER A 74 -8.45 9.13 -14.04
C SER A 74 -9.14 7.78 -14.19
N ILE A 75 -8.41 6.77 -14.69
CA ILE A 75 -8.94 5.40 -14.86
C ILE A 75 -9.39 4.84 -13.50
N LEU A 76 -8.55 4.99 -12.46
CA LEU A 76 -8.88 4.53 -11.12
C LEU A 76 -10.07 5.29 -10.52
N GLN A 77 -10.22 6.57 -10.82
CA GLN A 77 -11.37 7.37 -10.38
C GLN A 77 -12.67 6.90 -11.03
N ASP A 78 -12.62 6.52 -12.31
CA ASP A 78 -13.76 5.95 -13.04
C ASP A 78 -14.17 4.56 -12.48
N GLU A 79 -13.21 3.85 -11.87
CA GLU A 79 -13.41 2.57 -11.15
C GLU A 79 -13.77 2.79 -9.66
N GLY A 80 -14.09 4.01 -9.20
CA GLY A 80 -14.51 4.30 -7.81
C GLY A 80 -13.40 4.62 -6.81
N TRP A 81 -12.14 4.70 -7.25
CA TRP A 81 -11.02 5.02 -6.37
C TRP A 81 -10.83 6.53 -6.21
N THR A 82 -10.55 6.97 -5.00
CA THR A 82 -10.28 8.38 -4.69
C THR A 82 -8.99 8.52 -3.88
N ALA A 83 -8.11 9.41 -4.30
CA ALA A 83 -6.89 9.72 -3.56
C ALA A 83 -7.24 10.38 -2.21
N TRP A 84 -6.65 9.88 -1.12
CA TRP A 84 -6.85 10.42 0.22
C TRP A 84 -5.52 10.81 0.91
N LYS A 85 -4.38 10.31 0.41
CA LYS A 85 -3.05 10.68 0.89
C LYS A 85 -2.06 10.61 -0.27
N ALA A 86 -1.09 11.52 -0.28
CA ALA A 86 -0.02 11.55 -1.26
C ALA A 86 1.32 11.88 -0.60
N GLN A 87 2.41 11.44 -1.18
CA GLN A 87 3.77 11.72 -0.72
C GLN A 87 4.74 11.57 -1.89
N GLN A 88 5.79 12.39 -1.93
CA GLN A 88 6.89 12.18 -2.85
C GLN A 88 8.24 12.21 -2.15
N VAL A 89 9.23 11.61 -2.78
CA VAL A 89 10.62 11.62 -2.31
C VAL A 89 11.18 13.03 -2.44
N ASN A 90 11.80 13.52 -1.38
CA ASN A 90 12.55 14.78 -1.45
C ASN A 90 13.88 14.55 -2.20
N ALA A 91 13.84 14.73 -3.52
CA ALA A 91 14.99 14.53 -4.39
C ALA A 91 16.02 15.65 -4.15
N ARG A 92 17.24 15.29 -3.73
CA ARG A 92 18.34 16.25 -3.54
C ARG A 92 19.20 16.48 -4.79
N LYS A 93 19.28 15.47 -5.67
CA LYS A 93 20.16 15.46 -6.86
C LYS A 93 19.42 15.53 -8.19
N TRP A 94 18.08 15.39 -8.17
CA TRP A 94 17.25 15.21 -9.36
C TRP A 94 16.07 16.16 -9.34
N SER A 95 15.39 16.29 -10.46
CA SER A 95 14.19 17.13 -10.56
C SER A 95 13.14 16.67 -9.55
N LYS A 96 12.61 17.62 -8.79
CA LYS A 96 11.50 17.37 -7.87
C LYS A 96 10.20 17.03 -8.63
N ASP A 97 10.07 17.56 -9.85
CA ASP A 97 8.88 17.42 -10.68
C ASP A 97 8.77 16.03 -11.33
N HIS A 98 9.83 15.22 -11.25
CA HIS A 98 9.87 13.84 -11.76
C HIS A 98 10.16 12.80 -10.67
N ALA A 99 10.17 13.24 -9.41
CA ALA A 99 10.54 12.41 -8.28
C ALA A 99 9.58 11.23 -8.08
N LYS A 100 10.09 10.14 -7.46
CA LYS A 100 9.27 9.02 -7.04
C LYS A 100 8.20 9.49 -6.06
N HIS A 101 6.96 9.10 -6.34
CA HIS A 101 5.80 9.44 -5.53
C HIS A 101 4.93 8.23 -5.27
N ILE A 102 4.15 8.32 -4.21
CA ILE A 102 3.14 7.35 -3.81
C ILE A 102 1.82 8.08 -3.56
N ILE A 103 0.76 7.58 -4.16
CA ILE A 103 -0.61 8.05 -3.95
C ILE A 103 -1.40 6.89 -3.36
N ARG A 104 -2.07 7.14 -2.25
CA ARG A 104 -2.91 6.18 -1.56
C ARG A 104 -4.35 6.48 -1.90
N LEU A 105 -5.05 5.45 -2.37
CA LEU A 105 -6.43 5.55 -2.83
C LEU A 105 -7.32 4.63 -1.99
N LYS A 106 -8.53 5.09 -1.73
CA LYS A 106 -9.61 4.30 -1.14
C LYS A 106 -10.73 4.15 -2.15
N HIS A 107 -11.38 3.00 -2.13
CA HIS A 107 -12.54 2.74 -2.98
C HIS A 107 -13.83 3.11 -2.24
N GLU A 108 -14.81 3.66 -2.95
CA GLU A 108 -16.08 4.12 -2.39
C GLU A 108 -16.94 2.98 -1.81
N ASP A 109 -16.88 1.79 -2.42
CA ASP A 109 -17.65 0.61 -1.99
C ASP A 109 -16.92 -0.23 -0.93
N MET A 110 -15.66 0.07 -0.60
CA MET A 110 -14.95 -0.65 0.45
C MET A 110 -15.42 -0.22 1.82
N ASN A 111 -16.32 -1.02 2.39
CA ASN A 111 -16.85 -0.79 3.71
C ASN A 111 -15.79 -0.99 4.78
N THR A 112 -15.48 0.07 5.51
CA THR A 112 -14.55 0.02 6.66
C THR A 112 -15.06 -0.86 7.80
N GLU A 113 -16.38 -1.07 7.89
CA GLU A 113 -17.01 -1.91 8.93
C GLU A 113 -16.69 -3.41 8.77
N ALA A 114 -16.43 -3.88 7.54
CA ALA A 114 -16.09 -5.27 7.27
C ALA A 114 -14.75 -5.72 7.88
N PHE A 115 -13.88 -4.75 8.24
CA PHE A 115 -12.58 -5.04 8.85
C PHE A 115 -12.64 -5.19 10.39
N GLY A 116 -13.82 -5.20 11.00
CA GLY A 116 -14.02 -5.51 12.43
C GLY A 116 -13.27 -4.63 13.44
N VAL A 117 -12.31 -3.87 12.95
CA VAL A 117 -11.43 -2.96 13.67
C VAL A 117 -11.75 -1.58 13.16
N GLY A 118 -12.69 -0.90 13.78
CA GLY A 118 -13.34 0.36 13.35
C GLY A 118 -12.43 1.53 12.94
N ASP A 119 -11.16 1.31 12.70
CA ASP A 119 -10.15 2.28 12.35
C ASP A 119 -9.17 1.83 11.25
N SER A 120 -9.40 0.68 10.64
CA SER A 120 -8.59 0.18 9.51
C SER A 120 -9.45 0.04 8.26
N PHE A 121 -8.87 0.34 7.10
CA PHE A 121 -9.51 0.12 5.80
C PHE A 121 -8.51 -0.27 4.73
N PRO A 122 -8.93 -1.08 3.74
CA PRO A 122 -8.09 -1.42 2.61
C PRO A 122 -7.87 -0.21 1.72
N GLU A 123 -6.68 -0.13 1.14
CA GLU A 123 -6.30 0.93 0.23
C GLU A 123 -5.50 0.38 -0.95
N MET A 124 -5.47 1.13 -2.04
CA MET A 124 -4.56 0.90 -3.15
C MET A 124 -3.42 1.91 -3.08
N LEU A 125 -2.20 1.44 -3.29
CA LEU A 125 -1.01 2.25 -3.42
C LEU A 125 -0.61 2.34 -4.90
N LEU A 126 -0.66 3.54 -5.45
CA LEU A 126 -0.07 3.86 -6.75
C LEU A 126 1.31 4.45 -6.53
N ILE A 127 2.34 3.74 -6.97
CA ILE A 127 3.74 4.16 -6.86
C ILE A 127 4.29 4.38 -8.27
N ASN A 128 4.87 5.56 -8.53
CA ASN A 128 5.49 5.89 -9.81
C ASN A 128 6.70 6.83 -9.68
N ALA A 129 7.46 6.96 -10.77
CA ALA A 129 8.53 7.94 -10.96
C ALA A 129 8.67 8.26 -12.44
N HIS A 130 8.84 9.54 -12.76
CA HIS A 130 8.99 10.01 -14.15
C HIS A 130 10.45 10.27 -14.57
N ASN A 131 11.40 9.76 -13.79
CA ASN A 131 12.84 9.92 -13.99
C ASN A 131 13.54 8.67 -14.57
N GLY A 132 12.79 7.74 -15.14
CA GLY A 132 13.30 6.49 -15.73
C GLY A 132 13.78 5.43 -14.71
N LEU A 133 13.67 5.68 -13.40
CA LEU A 133 14.12 4.76 -12.34
C LEU A 133 13.02 3.83 -11.79
N GLY A 134 11.84 3.86 -12.36
CA GLY A 134 10.75 3.01 -11.94
C GLY A 134 9.60 3.00 -12.92
N GLY A 135 8.78 1.95 -12.87
CA GLY A 135 7.49 1.86 -13.56
C GLY A 135 6.34 2.04 -12.58
N TYR A 136 5.13 2.06 -13.10
CA TYR A 136 3.93 2.03 -12.29
C TYR A 136 3.83 0.74 -11.50
N THR A 137 3.52 0.88 -10.23
CA THR A 137 3.17 -0.25 -9.38
C THR A 137 1.86 0.07 -8.70
N LEU A 138 0.87 -0.80 -8.90
CA LEU A 138 -0.36 -0.82 -8.12
C LEU A 138 -0.23 -1.95 -7.10
N GLN A 139 -0.50 -1.65 -5.85
CA GLN A 139 -0.31 -2.57 -4.74
C GLN A 139 -1.39 -2.36 -3.69
N GLY A 140 -1.85 -3.46 -3.08
CA GLY A 140 -2.76 -3.39 -1.95
C GLY A 140 -2.09 -2.95 -0.66
N GLY A 141 -2.85 -2.34 0.19
CA GLY A 141 -2.45 -1.94 1.53
C GLY A 141 -3.63 -1.87 2.48
N ILE A 142 -3.31 -1.70 3.76
CA ILE A 142 -4.28 -1.38 4.80
C ILE A 142 -3.84 -0.10 5.47
N PHE A 143 -4.76 0.81 5.63
CA PHE A 143 -4.53 2.00 6.42
C PHE A 143 -5.23 1.88 7.76
N ARG A 144 -4.51 2.20 8.84
CA ARG A 144 -5.05 2.25 10.19
C ARG A 144 -5.09 3.70 10.66
N MET A 145 -6.31 4.21 10.93
CA MET A 145 -6.53 5.61 11.30
C MET A 145 -5.88 6.01 12.61
N ILE A 146 -5.93 5.14 13.62
CA ILE A 146 -5.40 5.43 14.97
C ILE A 146 -3.92 5.83 14.94
N CYS A 147 -3.11 5.15 14.15
CA CYS A 147 -1.68 5.44 14.10
C CYS A 147 -1.26 6.29 12.91
N SER A 148 -2.17 6.60 12.00
CA SER A 148 -1.89 7.27 10.72
C SER A 148 -0.80 6.59 9.88
N ASN A 149 -0.52 5.32 10.18
CA ASN A 149 0.41 4.49 9.43
C ASN A 149 -0.35 3.69 8.38
N GLY A 150 0.12 3.70 7.16
CA GLY A 150 -0.36 2.78 6.14
C GLY A 150 0.50 1.52 6.18
N MET A 151 -0.12 0.37 6.19
CA MET A 151 0.52 -0.91 6.00
C MET A 151 0.51 -1.26 4.51
N VAL A 152 1.60 -1.84 4.03
CA VAL A 152 1.67 -2.41 2.70
C VAL A 152 1.65 -3.92 2.85
N ILE A 153 0.69 -4.57 2.24
CA ILE A 153 0.50 -6.01 2.33
C ILE A 153 1.46 -6.71 1.37
N SER A 154 1.86 -7.93 1.71
CA SER A 154 2.68 -8.78 0.86
C SER A 154 2.04 -9.01 -0.52
N GLU A 155 2.87 -9.15 -1.54
CA GLU A 155 2.44 -9.49 -2.91
C GLU A 155 1.74 -10.86 -2.98
N ALA A 156 2.08 -11.78 -2.08
CA ALA A 156 1.47 -13.10 -2.02
C ALA A 156 0.00 -13.05 -1.60
N ASP A 157 -0.38 -12.08 -0.75
CA ASP A 157 -1.74 -11.97 -0.22
C ASP A 157 -2.64 -11.04 -1.01
N PHE A 158 -2.08 -10.03 -1.67
CA PHE A 158 -2.88 -8.98 -2.31
C PHE A 158 -2.56 -8.76 -3.79
N GLY A 159 -1.54 -9.41 -4.30
CA GLY A 159 -1.04 -9.15 -5.65
C GLY A 159 -0.25 -7.83 -5.73
N LYS A 160 0.59 -7.76 -6.73
CA LYS A 160 1.28 -6.54 -7.15
C LYS A 160 1.27 -6.50 -8.65
N ILE A 161 0.66 -5.49 -9.20
CA ILE A 161 0.62 -5.30 -10.63
C ILE A 161 1.66 -4.26 -10.99
N HIS A 162 2.67 -4.71 -11.73
CA HIS A 162 3.67 -3.83 -12.30
C HIS A 162 3.28 -3.47 -13.73
N ILE A 163 2.84 -2.25 -13.93
CA ILE A 163 2.49 -1.72 -15.24
C ILE A 163 3.74 -1.12 -15.86
N ARG A 164 4.18 -1.71 -16.97
CA ARG A 164 5.30 -1.16 -17.73
C ARG A 164 4.87 0.09 -18.50
N HIS A 165 5.78 1.05 -18.65
CA HIS A 165 5.55 2.22 -19.51
C HIS A 165 5.40 1.84 -21.00
N ILE A 166 5.92 0.69 -21.41
CA ILE A 166 5.81 0.18 -22.79
C ILE A 166 4.62 -0.75 -22.89
N GLY A 167 3.72 -0.49 -23.85
CA GLY A 167 2.53 -1.32 -24.08
C GLY A 167 1.46 -1.14 -23.00
N PHE A 168 1.32 0.07 -22.46
CA PHE A 168 0.26 0.40 -21.52
C PHE A 168 -1.12 0.23 -22.16
N GLU A 169 -2.01 -0.46 -21.46
CA GLU A 169 -3.42 -0.56 -21.79
C GLU A 169 -4.24 -0.28 -20.51
N ALA A 170 -5.27 0.55 -20.63
CA ALA A 170 -6.14 0.91 -19.49
C ALA A 170 -6.75 -0.32 -18.79
N LYS A 171 -7.01 -1.39 -19.54
CA LYS A 171 -7.54 -2.65 -18.99
C LYS A 171 -6.67 -3.24 -17.87
N HIS A 172 -5.33 -3.08 -17.93
CA HIS A 172 -4.45 -3.60 -16.89
C HIS A 172 -4.66 -2.89 -15.55
N VAL A 173 -4.99 -1.59 -15.58
CA VAL A 173 -5.34 -0.83 -14.37
C VAL A 173 -6.67 -1.28 -13.81
N GLN A 174 -7.64 -1.52 -14.69
CA GLN A 174 -8.97 -2.00 -14.30
C GLN A 174 -8.93 -3.43 -13.74
N GLU A 175 -8.15 -4.32 -14.36
CA GLU A 175 -7.93 -5.69 -13.86
C GLU A 175 -7.28 -5.64 -12.47
N ALA A 176 -6.25 -4.79 -12.28
CA ALA A 176 -5.61 -4.57 -10.99
C ALA A 176 -6.60 -4.09 -9.94
N SER A 177 -7.45 -3.12 -10.28
CA SER A 177 -8.51 -2.58 -9.42
C SER A 177 -9.43 -3.69 -8.94
N ARG A 178 -9.93 -4.51 -9.85
CA ARG A 178 -10.84 -5.63 -9.53
C ARG A 178 -10.19 -6.68 -8.65
N GLU A 179 -8.95 -7.06 -8.97
CA GLU A 179 -8.19 -8.04 -8.17
C GLU A 179 -8.02 -7.55 -6.73
N LEU A 180 -7.70 -6.28 -6.54
CA LEU A 180 -7.56 -5.68 -5.21
C LEU A 180 -8.90 -5.69 -4.43
N ILE A 181 -10.00 -5.35 -5.09
CA ILE A 181 -11.33 -5.38 -4.48
C ILE A 181 -11.70 -6.82 -4.07
N MET A 182 -11.51 -7.78 -4.98
CA MET A 182 -11.82 -9.20 -4.71
C MET A 182 -10.99 -9.79 -3.57
N ASN A 183 -9.72 -9.40 -3.45
CA ASN A 183 -8.84 -9.90 -2.40
C ASN A 183 -9.04 -9.20 -1.05
N SER A 184 -9.76 -8.08 -0.99
CA SER A 184 -9.96 -7.31 0.25
C SER A 184 -10.63 -8.12 1.36
N SER A 185 -11.61 -8.97 1.04
CA SER A 185 -12.29 -9.85 2.01
C SER A 185 -11.35 -10.89 2.63
N ARG A 186 -10.44 -11.48 1.83
CA ARG A 186 -9.43 -12.43 2.34
C ARG A 186 -8.51 -11.81 3.36
N ILE A 187 -8.19 -10.53 3.16
CA ILE A 187 -7.34 -9.79 4.07
C ILE A 187 -8.07 -9.46 5.36
N ALA A 188 -9.36 -9.09 5.27
CA ALA A 188 -10.18 -8.92 6.45
C ALA A 188 -10.24 -10.21 7.29
N GLU A 189 -10.45 -11.35 6.66
CA GLU A 189 -10.43 -12.67 7.32
C GLU A 189 -9.07 -12.98 7.96
N LYS A 190 -7.98 -12.63 7.29
CA LYS A 190 -6.62 -12.83 7.81
C LYS A 190 -6.36 -11.97 9.05
N ILE A 191 -6.79 -10.70 9.02
CA ILE A 191 -6.70 -9.81 10.19
C ILE A 191 -7.53 -10.33 11.35
N ASP A 192 -8.75 -10.77 11.07
CA ASP A 192 -9.67 -11.35 12.07
C ASP A 192 -9.03 -12.58 12.74
N ASN A 193 -8.42 -13.45 11.95
CA ASN A 193 -7.65 -14.58 12.45
C ASN A 193 -6.48 -14.12 13.33
N TRP A 194 -5.71 -13.11 12.92
CA TRP A 194 -4.60 -12.59 13.73
C TRP A 194 -5.07 -11.95 15.05
N GLN A 195 -6.26 -11.37 15.09
CA GLN A 195 -6.87 -10.87 16.33
C GLN A 195 -7.26 -11.99 17.30
N GLN A 196 -7.61 -13.16 16.75
CA GLN A 196 -7.97 -14.36 17.53
C GLN A 196 -6.72 -15.20 17.88
N THR A 197 -5.59 -14.96 17.25
CA THR A 197 -4.34 -15.69 17.46
C THR A 197 -3.56 -15.11 18.64
N GLU A 198 -3.71 -15.74 19.81
CA GLU A 198 -2.96 -15.36 21.02
C GLU A 198 -1.51 -15.88 20.97
N LEU A 199 -0.56 -14.99 21.20
CA LEU A 199 0.85 -15.32 21.31
C LEU A 199 1.24 -15.55 22.77
N SER A 200 1.99 -16.60 23.07
CA SER A 200 2.66 -16.74 24.35
C SER A 200 3.67 -15.60 24.56
N GLU A 201 4.03 -15.32 25.81
CA GLU A 201 5.05 -14.31 26.12
C GLU A 201 6.37 -14.56 25.37
N ARG A 202 6.77 -15.82 25.26
CA ARG A 202 7.94 -16.25 24.50
C ARG A 202 7.77 -15.94 23.00
N SER A 203 6.66 -16.37 22.41
CA SER A 203 6.40 -16.16 20.96
C SER A 203 6.33 -14.67 20.63
N ARG A 204 5.78 -13.82 21.51
CA ARG A 204 5.78 -12.37 21.34
C ARG A 204 7.19 -11.79 21.37
N LYS A 205 8.02 -12.24 22.33
CA LYS A 205 9.42 -11.78 22.42
C LYS A 205 10.19 -12.18 21.17
N ASP A 206 10.02 -13.41 20.70
CA ASP A 206 10.67 -13.90 19.48
C ASP A 206 10.19 -13.10 18.26
N PHE A 207 8.89 -12.82 18.14
CA PHE A 207 8.34 -11.96 17.08
C PHE A 207 8.98 -10.57 17.06
N PHE A 208 9.08 -9.89 18.20
CA PHE A 208 9.69 -8.56 18.25
C PHE A 208 11.19 -8.59 17.93
N ALA A 209 11.89 -9.64 18.34
CA ALA A 209 13.30 -9.83 18.00
C ALA A 209 13.49 -10.01 16.49
N ASP A 210 12.64 -10.83 15.82
CA ASP A 210 12.68 -11.04 14.38
C ASP A 210 12.22 -9.78 13.62
N ALA A 211 11.19 -9.09 14.10
CA ALA A 211 10.75 -7.82 13.54
C ALA A 211 11.86 -6.75 13.61
N ALA A 212 12.60 -6.67 14.71
CA ALA A 212 13.73 -5.75 14.83
C ALA A 212 14.84 -6.04 13.81
N LYS A 213 15.10 -7.32 13.48
CA LYS A 213 16.08 -7.73 12.45
C LYS A 213 15.72 -7.24 11.04
N LEU A 214 14.46 -6.96 10.76
CA LEU A 214 14.05 -6.39 9.46
C LEU A 214 14.63 -4.98 9.24
N ARG A 215 14.98 -4.28 10.32
CA ARG A 215 15.52 -2.92 10.25
C ARG A 215 16.99 -2.81 10.67
N TRP A 216 17.46 -3.67 11.57
CA TRP A 216 18.82 -3.67 12.11
C TRP A 216 19.42 -5.07 12.04
N GLU A 217 20.66 -5.18 11.62
CA GLU A 217 21.35 -6.45 11.45
C GLU A 217 21.51 -7.21 12.80
N ASN A 218 21.89 -6.49 13.85
CA ASN A 218 22.11 -7.03 15.19
C ASN A 218 21.43 -6.14 16.24
N PRO A 219 20.10 -6.28 16.45
CA PRO A 219 19.40 -5.52 17.47
C PRO A 219 19.78 -6.04 18.87
N ASP A 220 20.11 -5.12 19.79
CA ASP A 220 20.30 -5.45 21.21
C ASP A 220 18.95 -5.57 21.96
N ASP A 221 18.98 -6.12 23.16
CA ASP A 221 17.77 -6.33 23.97
C ASP A 221 17.00 -5.02 24.25
N GLY A 222 17.72 -3.89 24.42
CA GLY A 222 17.11 -2.59 24.64
C GLY A 222 16.33 -2.12 23.39
N LEU A 223 16.89 -2.32 22.22
CA LEU A 223 16.25 -2.00 20.96
C LEU A 223 15.03 -2.88 20.68
N ILE A 224 15.12 -4.19 21.01
CA ILE A 224 14.00 -5.11 20.92
C ILE A 224 12.87 -4.67 21.85
N LEU A 225 13.20 -4.26 23.08
CA LEU A 225 12.23 -3.74 24.05
C LEU A 225 11.55 -2.46 23.53
N ASP A 226 12.30 -1.54 22.93
CA ASP A 226 11.73 -0.33 22.32
C ASP A 226 10.76 -0.67 21.18
N VAL A 227 11.09 -1.66 20.35
CA VAL A 227 10.20 -2.16 19.26
C VAL A 227 8.95 -2.82 19.85
N ALA A 228 9.07 -3.48 21.01
CA ALA A 228 7.97 -4.19 21.68
C ALA A 228 7.08 -3.29 22.56
N THR A 229 7.45 -2.02 22.75
CA THR A 229 6.73 -1.12 23.67
C THR A 229 5.51 -0.50 22.99
N PRO A 230 4.27 -0.80 23.42
CA PRO A 230 3.06 -0.21 22.85
C PRO A 230 3.03 1.31 23.11
N ARG A 231 2.72 2.06 22.07
CA ARG A 231 2.55 3.52 22.16
C ARG A 231 1.12 3.92 22.48
N ARG A 232 0.18 2.98 22.36
CA ARG A 232 -1.25 3.22 22.49
C ARG A 232 -1.90 2.19 23.38
N GLU A 233 -2.94 2.59 24.08
CA GLU A 233 -3.73 1.70 24.92
C GLU A 233 -4.39 0.59 24.08
N ALA A 234 -4.92 0.96 22.90
CA ALA A 234 -5.57 0.02 21.98
C ALA A 234 -4.65 -1.10 21.44
N ASP A 235 -3.32 -0.89 21.52
CA ASP A 235 -2.33 -1.86 21.06
C ASP A 235 -1.78 -2.74 22.21
N LYS A 236 -2.26 -2.53 23.43
CA LYS A 236 -1.95 -3.43 24.53
C LYS A 236 -2.74 -4.73 24.38
N GLY A 237 -2.05 -5.83 24.35
CA GLY A 237 -2.60 -7.17 24.20
C GLY A 237 -1.55 -8.15 23.73
N ASN A 238 -1.90 -9.41 23.64
CA ASN A 238 -1.00 -10.51 23.28
C ASN A 238 -1.42 -11.23 21.99
N ASP A 239 -2.48 -10.77 21.31
CA ASP A 239 -2.80 -11.27 19.98
C ASP A 239 -1.80 -10.82 18.93
N LEU A 240 -1.73 -11.57 17.85
CA LEU A 240 -0.79 -11.34 16.77
C LEU A 240 -1.03 -9.99 16.08
N TRP A 241 -2.29 -9.55 15.92
CA TRP A 241 -2.62 -8.28 15.28
C TRP A 241 -2.12 -7.07 16.06
N ARG A 242 -2.33 -7.04 17.38
CA ARG A 242 -1.79 -5.98 18.23
C ARG A 242 -0.26 -6.01 18.29
N THR A 243 0.32 -7.22 18.39
CA THR A 243 1.78 -7.41 18.37
C THR A 243 2.39 -6.89 17.07
N PHE A 244 1.79 -7.21 15.91
CA PHE A 244 2.18 -6.69 14.62
C PHE A 244 2.11 -5.15 14.56
N ASN A 245 1.02 -4.55 15.02
CA ASN A 245 0.84 -3.10 15.00
C ASN A 245 1.86 -2.36 15.87
N VAL A 246 2.17 -2.90 17.05
CA VAL A 246 3.22 -2.35 17.92
C VAL A 246 4.57 -2.35 17.20
N ALA A 247 4.98 -3.47 16.64
CA ALA A 247 6.23 -3.57 15.87
C ALA A 247 6.24 -2.61 14.69
N GLN A 248 5.19 -2.59 13.89
CA GLN A 248 5.06 -1.75 12.69
C GLN A 248 5.20 -0.26 13.03
N GLU A 249 4.47 0.24 14.03
CA GLU A 249 4.55 1.65 14.40
C GLU A 249 5.95 2.02 14.89
N ASN A 250 6.57 1.20 15.73
CA ASN A 250 7.90 1.46 16.26
C ASN A 250 8.99 1.38 15.20
N LEU A 251 8.92 0.39 14.33
CA LEU A 251 9.85 0.24 13.20
C LEU A 251 9.77 1.41 12.22
N LEU A 252 8.58 1.91 11.90
CA LEU A 252 8.43 3.00 10.94
C LEU A 252 8.74 4.37 11.54
N ARG A 253 8.24 4.66 12.74
CA ARG A 253 8.35 5.99 13.34
C ARG A 253 9.67 6.21 14.09
N GLY A 254 10.28 5.16 14.64
CA GLY A 254 11.43 5.33 15.53
C GLY A 254 11.08 6.21 16.73
N GLY A 255 11.88 7.22 17.04
CA GLY A 255 11.63 8.15 18.14
C GLY A 255 12.18 7.67 19.49
N PHE A 256 13.00 6.65 19.50
CA PHE A 256 13.75 6.13 20.64
C PHE A 256 15.26 6.12 20.34
N ARG A 257 16.09 5.88 21.34
CA ARG A 257 17.55 5.83 21.18
C ARG A 257 17.98 4.38 20.97
N ASN A 258 18.70 4.14 19.89
CA ASN A 258 19.38 2.86 19.71
C ASN A 258 20.40 2.66 20.84
N GLY A 259 20.29 1.55 21.57
CA GLY A 259 21.11 1.25 22.75
C GLY A 259 22.61 1.19 22.44
N THR A 260 22.98 0.57 21.33
CA THR A 260 24.38 0.40 20.88
C THR A 260 24.97 1.70 20.34
N THR A 261 24.28 2.36 19.42
CA THR A 261 24.83 3.55 18.73
C THR A 261 24.57 4.86 19.46
N ARG A 262 23.72 4.85 20.49
CA ARG A 262 23.23 6.03 21.24
C ARG A 262 22.53 7.08 20.38
N ARG A 263 22.30 6.82 19.08
CA ARG A 263 21.64 7.73 18.14
C ARG A 263 20.13 7.59 18.20
N MET A 264 19.43 8.70 17.97
CA MET A 264 17.97 8.66 17.78
C MET A 264 17.64 7.87 16.50
N VAL A 265 16.75 6.91 16.65
CA VAL A 265 16.14 6.20 15.53
C VAL A 265 15.15 7.16 14.86
N ARG A 266 15.43 7.50 13.59
CA ARG A 266 14.60 8.43 12.80
C ARG A 266 13.46 7.68 12.11
N PRO A 267 12.34 8.35 11.81
CA PRO A 267 11.30 7.79 10.97
C PRO A 267 11.84 7.35 9.61
N ILE A 268 11.24 6.33 9.02
CA ILE A 268 11.51 5.93 7.64
C ILE A 268 10.79 6.93 6.73
N SER A 269 11.55 7.70 5.96
CA SER A 269 11.04 8.67 4.98
C SER A 269 11.20 8.22 3.53
N ASN A 270 11.92 7.14 3.29
CA ASN A 270 12.12 6.57 1.97
C ASN A 270 10.97 5.62 1.63
N ILE A 271 10.21 5.96 0.58
CA ILE A 271 9.02 5.19 0.14
C ILE A 271 9.34 3.71 -0.09
N GLN A 272 10.45 3.38 -0.76
CA GLN A 272 10.80 1.99 -1.05
C GLN A 272 11.15 1.21 0.22
N LYS A 273 11.85 1.84 1.16
CA LYS A 273 12.18 1.21 2.45
C LYS A 273 10.93 0.99 3.31
N ASP A 274 10.00 1.95 3.28
CA ASP A 274 8.71 1.84 3.97
C ASP A 274 7.91 0.66 3.42
N VAL A 275 7.72 0.61 2.09
CA VAL A 275 7.01 -0.49 1.42
C VAL A 275 7.66 -1.83 1.72
N ASN A 276 8.97 -1.97 1.53
CA ASN A 276 9.67 -3.24 1.74
C ASN A 276 9.58 -3.71 3.20
N LEU A 277 9.75 -2.80 4.17
CA LEU A 277 9.66 -3.16 5.58
C LEU A 277 8.25 -3.64 5.96
N ASN A 278 7.22 -2.95 5.48
CA ASN A 278 5.84 -3.37 5.72
C ASN A 278 5.55 -4.75 5.14
N GLN A 279 6.00 -5.03 3.91
CA GLN A 279 5.84 -6.34 3.28
C GLN A 279 6.52 -7.44 4.08
N GLN A 280 7.79 -7.24 4.43
CA GLN A 280 8.55 -8.22 5.23
C GLN A 280 7.92 -8.46 6.61
N LEU A 281 7.40 -7.40 7.25
CA LEU A 281 6.73 -7.53 8.54
C LEU A 281 5.39 -8.29 8.42
N TRP A 282 4.65 -8.04 7.34
CA TRP A 282 3.43 -8.79 7.04
C TRP A 282 3.70 -10.27 6.80
N GLU A 283 4.74 -10.59 6.03
CA GLU A 283 5.19 -11.97 5.79
C GLU A 283 5.62 -12.66 7.09
N LEU A 284 6.38 -11.95 7.93
CA LEU A 284 6.76 -12.45 9.27
C LEU A 284 5.52 -12.79 10.09
N ALA A 285 4.53 -11.90 10.18
CA ALA A 285 3.30 -12.16 10.92
C ALA A 285 2.51 -13.34 10.35
N SER A 286 2.47 -13.49 9.03
CA SER A 286 1.86 -14.65 8.36
C SER A 286 2.52 -15.96 8.78
N THR A 287 3.86 -15.99 8.79
CA THR A 287 4.63 -17.18 9.23
C THR A 287 4.35 -17.53 10.70
N TYR A 288 4.22 -16.53 11.57
CA TYR A 288 3.88 -16.78 12.98
C TYR A 288 2.45 -17.34 13.13
N SER A 289 1.49 -16.79 12.36
CA SER A 289 0.12 -17.31 12.35
C SER A 289 0.04 -18.76 11.90
N GLU A 290 0.74 -19.12 10.81
CA GLU A 290 0.77 -20.47 10.26
C GLU A 290 1.50 -21.46 11.18
N GLY A 291 2.63 -21.06 11.77
CA GLY A 291 3.38 -21.89 12.71
C GLY A 291 2.64 -22.22 13.99
N LEU A 292 1.71 -21.37 14.43
CA LEU A 292 0.86 -21.62 15.58
C LEU A 292 -0.35 -22.51 15.26
N ALA A 293 -0.82 -22.47 14.02
CA ALA A 293 -1.92 -23.33 13.56
C ALA A 293 -1.52 -24.81 13.43
N LEU A 294 -0.19 -25.10 13.35
CA LEU A 294 0.37 -26.44 13.21
C LEU A 294 0.75 -27.11 14.55
N ASN A 295 0.68 -26.37 15.66
CA ASN A 295 0.98 -26.84 17.01
C ASN A 295 -0.28 -26.87 17.88
#